data_abac7c972b05f0d935d0e592950bf58c
#
_entry.id   abac7c972b05f0d935d0e592950bf58c
#
_cell.length_a   1.000
_cell.length_b   1.000
_cell.length_c   1.000
_cell.angle_alpha   90.00
_cell.angle_beta   90.00
_cell.angle_gamma   90.00
#
_symmetry.space_group_name_H-M   'P 1'
#
loop_
_entity.id
_entity.type
_entity.pdbx_description
1 polymer ?
#
loop_
_entity_poly.entity_id
_entity_poly.type
_entity_poly.pdbx_seq_one_letter_code
_entity_poly.pdbx_strand_id
1 'polypeptide(L)'
;LNWCVANAEPLPFNSQSVDFVTIAFGLRNITDRQAALTEAYHILKPGGRFLCLEFSHIQSRPLAKMYDSWSFNVLPVMGQIIAGDADSYRYLAESIRTFPSKEMLADMFARAGFAQIRVRSMSAGIACIHSGWRLD
;
A
#
# COMPACT_ATOMS: atom_id res chain seq x y z
N LEU A 1 -8.00 15.88 -15.97
CA LEU A 1 -7.98 14.57 -15.32
C LEU A 1 -8.94 13.66 -16.07
N ASN A 2 -8.46 12.51 -16.50
CA ASN A 2 -9.29 11.47 -17.08
C ASN A 2 -9.56 10.41 -16.01
N TRP A 3 -10.79 9.96 -15.89
CA TRP A 3 -11.20 8.94 -14.94
C TRP A 3 -11.58 7.67 -15.70
N CYS A 4 -11.12 6.52 -15.23
CA CYS A 4 -11.58 5.23 -15.73
C CYS A 4 -11.83 4.27 -14.56
N VAL A 5 -12.79 3.38 -14.74
CA VAL A 5 -13.00 2.24 -13.86
C VAL A 5 -12.21 1.09 -14.43
N ALA A 6 -11.29 0.54 -13.64
CA ALA A 6 -10.42 -0.55 -14.06
C ALA A 6 -10.08 -1.49 -12.92
N ASN A 7 -9.69 -2.71 -13.28
CA ASN A 7 -9.03 -3.60 -12.35
C ASN A 7 -7.55 -3.22 -12.24
N ALA A 8 -6.92 -3.44 -11.09
CA ALA A 8 -5.48 -3.25 -10.94
C ALA A 8 -4.66 -4.36 -11.63
N GLU A 9 -5.32 -5.39 -12.14
CA GLU A 9 -4.75 -6.59 -12.75
C GLU A 9 -5.67 -7.11 -13.89
N PRO A 10 -5.47 -6.69 -15.14
CA PRO A 10 -4.52 -5.73 -15.71
C PRO A 10 -5.00 -4.27 -15.63
N LEU A 11 -4.08 -3.35 -15.75
CA LEU A 11 -4.38 -1.93 -15.91
C LEU A 11 -4.69 -1.60 -17.38
N PRO A 12 -5.66 -0.71 -17.68
CA PRO A 12 -6.08 -0.39 -19.05
C PRO A 12 -5.14 0.63 -19.72
N PHE A 13 -3.84 0.45 -19.57
CA PHE A 13 -2.82 1.32 -20.11
C PHE A 13 -1.84 0.54 -20.98
N ASN A 14 -1.33 1.18 -22.01
CA ASN A 14 -0.27 0.59 -22.82
C ASN A 14 1.02 0.44 -22.01
N SER A 15 1.83 -0.55 -22.36
CA SER A 15 3.19 -0.67 -21.85
C SER A 15 3.96 0.63 -22.06
N GLN A 16 4.78 1.03 -21.07
CA GLN A 16 5.67 2.18 -21.14
C GLN A 16 4.95 3.49 -21.53
N SER A 17 3.77 3.73 -20.96
CA SER A 17 2.94 4.88 -21.34
C SER A 17 2.92 6.00 -20.28
N VAL A 18 3.30 5.71 -19.04
CA VAL A 18 3.22 6.68 -17.94
C VAL A 18 4.58 6.93 -17.29
N ASP A 19 4.78 8.14 -16.79
CA ASP A 19 6.02 8.55 -16.13
C ASP A 19 5.99 8.26 -14.62
N PHE A 20 4.79 8.29 -14.01
CA PHE A 20 4.59 8.03 -12.58
C PHE A 20 3.36 7.18 -12.35
N VAL A 21 3.48 6.27 -11.39
CA VAL A 21 2.34 5.55 -10.80
C VAL A 21 2.34 5.80 -9.31
N THR A 22 1.19 6.14 -8.76
CA THR A 22 1.02 6.34 -7.32
C THR A 22 -0.18 5.56 -6.80
N ILE A 23 -0.03 4.96 -5.63
CA ILE A 23 -1.12 4.36 -4.89
C ILE A 23 -1.02 4.79 -3.42
N ALA A 24 -2.14 5.20 -2.83
CA ALA A 24 -2.22 5.55 -1.43
C ALA A 24 -3.36 4.80 -0.76
N PHE A 25 -3.03 4.03 0.27
CA PHE A 25 -3.97 3.25 1.09
C PHE A 25 -4.90 2.32 0.29
N GLY A 26 -4.44 1.86 -0.88
CA GLY A 26 -5.20 1.02 -1.80
C GLY A 26 -4.59 -0.37 -2.02
N LEU A 27 -3.27 -0.50 -1.93
CA LEU A 27 -2.57 -1.75 -2.27
C LEU A 27 -2.98 -2.91 -1.34
N ARG A 28 -3.32 -2.64 -0.08
CA ARG A 28 -3.78 -3.65 0.87
C ARG A 28 -5.10 -4.32 0.46
N ASN A 29 -5.92 -3.62 -0.34
CA ASN A 29 -7.22 -4.09 -0.80
C ASN A 29 -7.14 -4.92 -2.10
N ILE A 30 -5.95 -4.97 -2.73
CA ILE A 30 -5.72 -5.74 -3.96
C ILE A 30 -5.46 -7.20 -3.60
N THR A 31 -6.13 -8.12 -4.31
CA THR A 31 -6.04 -9.56 -4.05
C THR A 31 -4.65 -10.09 -4.41
N ASP A 32 -4.17 -9.85 -5.62
CA ASP A 32 -2.81 -10.21 -6.04
C ASP A 32 -1.93 -8.94 -6.13
N ARG A 33 -1.32 -8.61 -5.01
CA ARG A 33 -0.43 -7.44 -4.88
C ARG A 33 0.81 -7.56 -5.75
N GLN A 34 1.31 -8.79 -5.97
CA GLN A 34 2.49 -8.99 -6.81
C GLN A 34 2.17 -8.73 -8.28
N ALA A 35 1.03 -9.22 -8.76
CA ALA A 35 0.56 -8.93 -10.11
C ALA A 35 0.34 -7.43 -10.32
N ALA A 36 -0.30 -6.74 -9.38
CA ALA A 36 -0.50 -5.29 -9.45
C ALA A 36 0.82 -4.49 -9.49
N LEU A 37 1.83 -4.91 -8.73
CA LEU A 37 3.16 -4.30 -8.78
C LEU A 37 3.86 -4.55 -10.12
N THR A 38 3.73 -5.76 -10.65
CA THR A 38 4.28 -6.13 -11.97
C THR A 38 3.60 -5.32 -13.07
N GLU A 39 2.28 -5.15 -12.99
CA GLU A 39 1.54 -4.33 -13.94
C GLU A 39 1.90 -2.85 -13.85
N ALA A 40 2.05 -2.32 -12.63
CA ALA A 40 2.54 -0.95 -12.43
C ALA A 40 3.94 -0.73 -13.04
N TYR A 41 4.82 -1.74 -12.93
CA TYR A 41 6.12 -1.71 -13.60
C TYR A 41 5.97 -1.71 -15.12
N HIS A 42 5.08 -2.56 -15.65
CA HIS A 42 4.87 -2.73 -17.08
C HIS A 42 4.42 -1.44 -17.79
N ILE A 43 3.52 -0.68 -17.16
CA ILE A 43 3.00 0.57 -17.75
C ILE A 43 3.94 1.77 -17.59
N LEU A 44 4.90 1.73 -16.66
CA LEU A 44 5.89 2.79 -16.48
C LEU A 44 6.86 2.84 -17.65
N LYS A 45 7.22 4.02 -18.09
CA LYS A 45 8.34 4.24 -19.03
C LYS A 45 9.68 3.95 -18.35
N PRO A 46 10.74 3.62 -19.11
CA PRO A 46 12.11 3.68 -18.59
C PRO A 46 12.39 5.05 -17.95
N GLY A 47 12.97 5.04 -16.74
CA GLY A 47 13.12 6.24 -15.92
C GLY A 47 11.86 6.65 -15.15
N GLY A 48 10.76 5.92 -15.31
CA GLY A 48 9.52 6.14 -14.55
C GLY A 48 9.60 5.65 -13.11
N ARG A 49 8.72 6.16 -12.25
CA ARG A 49 8.77 5.91 -10.81
C ARG A 49 7.43 5.47 -10.27
N PHE A 50 7.46 4.45 -9.40
CA PHE A 50 6.31 4.04 -8.61
C PHE A 50 6.45 4.52 -7.16
N LEU A 51 5.34 5.00 -6.60
CA LEU A 51 5.22 5.44 -5.21
C LEU A 51 4.02 4.76 -4.56
N CYS A 52 4.26 4.08 -3.46
CA CYS A 52 3.21 3.42 -2.67
C CYS A 52 3.24 3.94 -1.24
N LEU A 53 2.17 4.61 -0.82
CA LEU A 53 1.93 4.97 0.58
C LEU A 53 0.94 3.98 1.16
N GLU A 54 1.34 3.29 2.22
CA GLU A 54 0.48 2.32 2.93
C GLU A 54 0.72 2.33 4.42
N PHE A 55 -0.25 1.79 5.14
CA PHE A 55 -0.07 1.47 6.54
C PHE A 55 1.00 0.39 6.70
N SER A 56 1.70 0.42 7.82
CA SER A 56 2.79 -0.48 8.13
C SER A 56 2.73 -0.92 9.59
N HIS A 57 3.51 -1.95 9.92
CA HIS A 57 3.58 -2.45 11.29
C HIS A 57 4.52 -1.59 12.13
N ILE A 58 4.06 -1.21 13.32
CA ILE A 58 4.86 -0.46 14.28
C ILE A 58 5.96 -1.37 14.82
N GLN A 59 7.21 -0.94 14.72
CA GLN A 59 8.38 -1.75 15.13
C GLN A 59 8.57 -1.83 16.65
N SER A 60 8.13 -0.81 17.39
CA SER A 60 8.24 -0.79 18.85
C SER A 60 7.17 -1.69 19.47
N ARG A 61 7.57 -2.80 20.09
CA ARG A 61 6.66 -3.77 20.73
C ARG A 61 5.65 -3.14 21.69
N PRO A 62 6.02 -2.23 22.63
CA PRO A 62 5.06 -1.62 23.55
C PRO A 62 4.09 -0.71 22.80
N LEU A 63 4.56 0.05 21.81
CA LEU A 63 3.72 0.94 21.01
C LEU A 63 2.79 0.16 20.09
N ALA A 64 3.26 -0.96 19.52
CA ALA A 64 2.44 -1.86 18.71
C ALA A 64 1.29 -2.46 19.52
N LYS A 65 1.54 -2.95 20.74
CA LYS A 65 0.48 -3.46 21.62
C LYS A 65 -0.57 -2.42 21.97
N MET A 66 -0.14 -1.21 22.25
CA MET A 66 -1.05 -0.09 22.55
C MET A 66 -1.88 0.30 21.32
N TYR A 67 -1.25 0.35 20.15
CA TYR A 67 -1.93 0.63 18.88
C TYR A 67 -2.91 -0.48 18.49
N ASP A 68 -2.53 -1.74 18.64
CA ASP A 68 -3.42 -2.88 18.39
C ASP A 68 -4.64 -2.85 19.29
N SER A 69 -4.43 -2.65 20.61
CA SER A 69 -5.53 -2.52 21.56
C SER A 69 -6.48 -1.38 21.20
N TRP A 70 -5.94 -0.24 20.82
CA TRP A 70 -6.72 0.91 20.36
C TRP A 70 -7.47 0.62 19.05
N SER A 71 -6.78 0.03 18.07
CA SER A 71 -7.35 -0.26 16.74
C SER A 71 -8.50 -1.28 16.79
N PHE A 72 -8.41 -2.29 17.66
CA PHE A 72 -9.45 -3.32 17.73
C PHE A 72 -10.58 -3.01 18.70
N ASN A 73 -10.33 -2.19 19.71
CA ASN A 73 -11.33 -1.91 20.75
C ASN A 73 -11.94 -0.51 20.64
N VAL A 74 -11.16 0.49 20.19
CA VAL A 74 -11.62 1.88 20.18
C VAL A 74 -12.10 2.30 18.79
N LEU A 75 -11.35 2.00 17.74
CA LEU A 75 -11.70 2.40 16.37
C LEU A 75 -13.07 1.91 15.90
N PRO A 76 -13.47 0.63 16.08
CA PRO A 76 -14.80 0.17 15.67
C PRO A 76 -15.92 0.85 16.43
N VAL A 77 -15.73 1.11 17.73
CA VAL A 77 -16.72 1.83 18.57
C VAL A 77 -16.86 3.28 18.09
N MET A 78 -15.76 3.95 17.81
CA MET A 78 -15.79 5.30 17.23
C MET A 78 -16.42 5.30 15.84
N GLY A 79 -16.11 4.30 15.01
CA GLY A 79 -16.72 4.12 13.70
C GLY A 79 -18.24 3.99 13.78
N GLN A 80 -18.73 3.20 14.73
CA GLN A 80 -20.16 3.04 14.99
C GLN A 80 -20.82 4.35 15.44
N ILE A 81 -20.18 5.08 16.35
CA ILE A 81 -20.76 6.32 16.91
C ILE A 81 -20.73 7.45 15.88
N ILE A 82 -19.65 7.61 15.12
CA ILE A 82 -19.43 8.76 14.24
C ILE A 82 -19.98 8.54 12.84
N ALA A 83 -19.76 7.32 12.28
CA ALA A 83 -20.09 6.99 10.90
C ALA A 83 -21.20 5.92 10.77
N GLY A 84 -21.63 5.30 11.87
CA GLY A 84 -22.60 4.20 11.82
C GLY A 84 -22.04 2.91 11.20
N ASP A 85 -20.72 2.77 11.06
CA ASP A 85 -20.06 1.71 10.32
C ASP A 85 -18.86 1.13 11.09
N ALA A 86 -19.14 0.24 12.03
CA ALA A 86 -18.11 -0.48 12.79
C ALA A 86 -17.34 -1.49 11.93
N ASP A 87 -17.99 -2.06 10.91
CA ASP A 87 -17.42 -3.16 10.11
C ASP A 87 -16.31 -2.66 9.18
N SER A 88 -16.46 -1.50 8.56
CA SER A 88 -15.40 -0.86 7.77
C SER A 88 -14.16 -0.55 8.61
N TYR A 89 -14.33 -0.13 9.85
CA TYR A 89 -13.19 0.13 10.76
C TYR A 89 -12.51 -1.15 11.25
N ARG A 90 -13.29 -2.22 11.48
CA ARG A 90 -12.74 -3.54 11.77
C ARG A 90 -11.95 -4.08 10.59
N TYR A 91 -12.52 -4.01 9.39
CA TYR A 91 -11.84 -4.39 8.15
C TYR A 91 -10.52 -3.61 7.96
N LEU A 92 -10.51 -2.30 8.25
CA LEU A 92 -9.30 -1.50 8.20
C LEU A 92 -8.20 -2.07 9.11
N ALA A 93 -8.52 -2.34 10.38
CA ALA A 93 -7.57 -2.89 11.35
C ALA A 93 -7.04 -4.27 10.90
N GLU A 94 -7.93 -5.15 10.43
CA GLU A 94 -7.57 -6.49 9.94
C GLU A 94 -6.71 -6.43 8.67
N SER A 95 -7.06 -5.56 7.71
CA SER A 95 -6.30 -5.41 6.46
C SER A 95 -4.89 -4.87 6.70
N ILE A 96 -4.71 -3.98 7.68
CA ILE A 96 -3.38 -3.50 8.08
C ILE A 96 -2.57 -4.65 8.70
N ARG A 97 -3.19 -5.44 9.58
CA ARG A 97 -2.52 -6.54 10.27
C ARG A 97 -2.04 -7.64 9.33
N THR A 98 -2.80 -7.93 8.28
CA THR A 98 -2.47 -8.96 7.28
C THR A 98 -1.61 -8.44 6.13
N PHE A 99 -1.35 -7.13 6.10
CA PHE A 99 -0.52 -6.52 5.07
C PHE A 99 0.96 -6.92 5.23
N PRO A 100 1.73 -7.10 4.16
CA PRO A 100 3.16 -7.39 4.24
C PRO A 100 3.93 -6.38 5.08
N SER A 101 4.98 -6.83 5.78
CA SER A 101 5.92 -5.91 6.42
C SER A 101 6.59 -5.00 5.37
N LYS A 102 7.16 -3.91 5.81
CA LYS A 102 7.84 -2.97 4.89
C LYS A 102 9.01 -3.63 4.14
N GLU A 103 9.69 -4.58 4.77
CA GLU A 103 10.77 -5.36 4.16
C GLU A 103 10.20 -6.31 3.10
N MET A 104 9.14 -7.05 3.43
CA MET A 104 8.46 -7.95 2.48
C MET A 104 7.89 -7.18 1.28
N LEU A 105 7.34 -5.99 1.50
CA LEU A 105 6.85 -5.16 0.40
C LEU A 105 8.00 -4.65 -0.48
N ALA A 106 9.14 -4.29 0.10
CA ALA A 106 10.34 -3.93 -0.67
C ALA A 106 10.84 -5.09 -1.53
N ASP A 107 10.81 -6.32 -1.01
CA ASP A 107 11.14 -7.53 -1.77
C ASP A 107 10.14 -7.79 -2.92
N MET A 108 8.85 -7.49 -2.70
CA MET A 108 7.84 -7.57 -3.77
C MET A 108 8.11 -6.56 -4.88
N PHE A 109 8.54 -5.33 -4.54
CA PHE A 109 8.99 -4.34 -5.52
C PHE A 109 10.17 -4.86 -6.34
N ALA A 110 11.18 -5.45 -5.68
CA ALA A 110 12.35 -6.03 -6.37
C ALA A 110 11.93 -7.15 -7.32
N ARG A 111 11.04 -8.05 -6.90
CA ARG A 111 10.51 -9.12 -7.76
C ARG A 111 9.70 -8.61 -8.95
N ALA A 112 9.06 -7.46 -8.82
CA ALA A 112 8.35 -6.81 -9.93
C ALA A 112 9.28 -6.13 -10.94
N GLY A 113 10.59 -6.02 -10.64
CA GLY A 113 11.61 -5.42 -11.52
C GLY A 113 12.06 -4.02 -11.10
N PHE A 114 11.47 -3.43 -10.07
CA PHE A 114 11.86 -2.10 -9.62
C PHE A 114 13.30 -2.08 -9.08
N ALA A 115 14.02 -1.03 -9.44
CA ALA A 115 15.36 -0.73 -8.95
C ALA A 115 15.34 0.49 -8.01
N GLN A 116 16.46 0.74 -7.33
CA GLN A 116 16.64 1.86 -6.41
C GLN A 116 15.51 1.99 -5.37
N ILE A 117 15.08 0.85 -4.85
CA ILE A 117 13.97 0.78 -3.90
C ILE A 117 14.34 1.53 -2.62
N ARG A 118 13.46 2.43 -2.20
CA ARG A 118 13.60 3.19 -0.95
C ARG A 118 12.34 3.04 -0.11
N VAL A 119 12.54 2.86 1.18
CA VAL A 119 11.47 2.76 2.19
C VAL A 119 11.63 3.88 3.19
N ARG A 120 10.60 4.68 3.38
CA ARG A 120 10.56 5.76 4.36
C ARG A 120 9.39 5.56 5.31
N SER A 121 9.70 5.27 6.58
CA SER A 121 8.70 5.20 7.64
C SER A 121 8.25 6.59 8.07
N MET A 122 6.96 6.71 8.35
CA MET A 122 6.30 7.93 8.80
C MET A 122 5.50 7.65 10.08
N SER A 123 5.25 8.67 10.89
CA SER A 123 4.39 8.58 12.08
C SER A 123 4.77 7.40 12.98
N ALA A 124 6.05 7.31 13.39
CA ALA A 124 6.59 6.22 14.22
C ALA A 124 6.40 4.80 13.61
N GLY A 125 6.26 4.71 12.30
CA GLY A 125 6.09 3.43 11.58
C GLY A 125 4.64 3.02 11.32
N ILE A 126 3.67 3.88 11.64
CA ILE A 126 2.25 3.63 11.32
C ILE A 126 2.02 3.59 9.81
N ALA A 127 2.76 4.40 9.06
CA ALA A 127 2.72 4.42 7.60
C ALA A 127 4.13 4.36 7.02
N CYS A 128 4.24 3.85 5.80
CA CYS A 128 5.47 3.81 5.03
C CYS A 128 5.23 4.23 3.59
N ILE A 129 6.19 4.98 3.03
CA ILE A 129 6.29 5.20 1.60
C ILE A 129 7.35 4.25 1.04
N HIS A 130 6.94 3.41 0.11
CA HIS A 130 7.84 2.64 -0.76
C HIS A 130 7.95 3.34 -2.09
N SER A 131 9.14 3.41 -2.64
CA SER A 131 9.36 3.93 -3.99
C SER A 131 10.37 3.07 -4.72
N GLY A 132 10.14 2.88 -6.02
CA GLY A 132 11.05 2.16 -6.90
C GLY A 132 11.05 2.80 -8.29
N TRP A 133 12.11 2.60 -9.04
CA TRP A 133 12.29 3.11 -10.39
C TRP A 133 12.29 1.96 -11.39
N ARG A 134 11.67 2.19 -12.54
CA ARG A 134 11.94 1.39 -13.72
C ARG A 134 13.16 2.00 -14.44
N LEU A 135 14.25 1.24 -14.57
CA LEU A 135 15.49 1.75 -15.20
C LEU A 135 15.61 1.34 -16.67
N ASP A 136 14.97 0.26 -17.09
CA ASP A 136 15.00 -0.37 -18.42
C ASP A 136 13.63 -0.49 -19.07
#